data_09ee3f00143c88bbd839106e4766bab8
#
_entry.id   09ee3f00143c88bbd839106e4766bab8
#
_cell.length_a   1.000
_cell.length_b   1.000
_cell.length_c   1.000
_cell.angle_alpha   90.00
_cell.angle_beta   90.00
_cell.angle_gamma   90.00
#
_symmetry.space_group_name_H-M   'P 1'
#
loop_
_entity.id
_entity.type
_entity.pdbx_description
1 polymer ?
#
loop_
_entity_poly.entity_id
_entity_poly.type
_entity_poly.pdbx_seq_one_letter_code
_entity_poly.pdbx_strand_id
1 'polypeptide(L)'
;MQRLDVAGWRIGMVHNLAPEHRPVPVLRERCLGGEPVDILIGGHTHLERLEHREGAVLINPGSPVLPHHKDTRLGSVGLLELAPGRLQAEIRLLGHSADRPNPATPMMLEMADGRLLHLVRGHTGAGQAAAG
;
A
#
# COMPACT_ATOMS: atom_id res chain seq x y z
N MET A 1 -5.73 3.05 16.36
CA MET A 1 -5.51 3.97 15.22
C MET A 1 -4.38 4.92 15.55
N GLN A 2 -3.50 5.12 14.61
CA GLN A 2 -2.38 6.07 14.73
C GLN A 2 -2.54 7.17 13.71
N ARG A 3 -2.21 8.38 14.10
CA ARG A 3 -2.26 9.54 13.24
C ARG A 3 -0.88 10.19 13.17
N LEU A 4 -0.38 10.44 11.96
CA LEU A 4 0.91 11.07 11.75
C LEU A 4 0.77 12.21 10.76
N ASP A 5 1.56 13.28 10.97
CA ASP A 5 1.67 14.37 10.02
C ASP A 5 3.13 14.47 9.60
N VAL A 6 3.40 14.24 8.33
CA VAL A 6 4.75 14.21 7.80
C VAL A 6 4.81 15.07 6.55
N ALA A 7 5.65 16.10 6.54
CA ALA A 7 5.87 16.98 5.39
C ALA A 7 4.57 17.53 4.79
N GLY A 8 3.59 17.81 5.63
CA GLY A 8 2.29 18.31 5.19
C GLY A 8 1.28 17.23 4.79
N TRP A 9 1.68 15.97 4.83
CA TRP A 9 0.79 14.86 4.54
C TRP A 9 0.18 14.31 5.83
N ARG A 10 -1.14 14.08 5.81
CA ARG A 10 -1.85 13.50 6.95
C ARG A 10 -2.01 12.01 6.72
N ILE A 11 -1.49 11.23 7.65
CA ILE A 11 -1.46 9.77 7.54
C ILE A 11 -2.31 9.17 8.65
N GLY A 12 -3.22 8.27 8.28
CA GLY A 12 -3.96 7.46 9.24
C GLY A 12 -3.57 6.00 9.10
N MET A 13 -3.19 5.38 10.21
CA MET A 13 -2.82 3.97 10.25
C MET A 13 -3.72 3.18 11.17
N VAL A 14 -4.22 2.06 10.69
CA VAL A 14 -5.01 1.13 11.48
C VAL A 14 -4.55 -0.29 11.15
N HIS A 15 -4.80 -1.22 12.06
CA HIS A 15 -4.45 -2.60 11.81
C HIS A 15 -5.19 -3.16 10.58
N ASN A 16 -6.47 -2.84 10.44
CA ASN A 16 -7.32 -3.42 9.42
C ASN A 16 -8.27 -2.40 8.80
N LEU A 17 -8.09 -2.11 7.50
CA LEU A 17 -9.00 -1.27 6.74
C LEU A 17 -10.07 -2.08 6.00
N ALA A 18 -10.00 -3.39 6.03
CA ALA A 18 -10.90 -4.23 5.24
C ALA A 18 -12.37 -4.04 5.64
N PRO A 19 -13.29 -4.09 4.67
CA PRO A 19 -13.10 -4.25 3.24
C PRO A 19 -12.52 -2.98 2.61
N GLU A 20 -11.35 -3.10 2.04
CA GLU A 20 -10.60 -1.95 1.53
C GLU A 20 -11.20 -1.34 0.27
N HIS A 21 -12.11 -2.05 -0.38
CA HIS A 21 -12.80 -1.55 -1.58
C HIS A 21 -13.90 -0.55 -1.30
N ARG A 22 -14.26 -0.35 -0.03
CA ARG A 22 -15.32 0.60 0.33
C ARG A 22 -14.91 2.03 -0.04
N PRO A 23 -15.90 2.92 -0.24
CA PRO A 23 -15.58 4.33 -0.51
C PRO A 23 -14.69 4.92 0.59
N VAL A 24 -13.78 5.79 0.19
CA VAL A 24 -12.83 6.41 1.13
C VAL A 24 -13.52 7.10 2.30
N PRO A 25 -14.62 7.87 2.10
CA PRO A 25 -15.32 8.46 3.24
C PRO A 25 -15.82 7.42 4.25
N VAL A 26 -16.24 6.25 3.77
CA VAL A 26 -16.70 5.16 4.64
C VAL A 26 -15.52 4.59 5.43
N LEU A 27 -14.38 4.40 4.79
CA LEU A 27 -13.17 3.91 5.46
C LEU A 27 -12.71 4.90 6.53
N ARG A 28 -12.73 6.19 6.24
CA ARG A 28 -12.38 7.21 7.22
C ARG A 28 -13.31 7.17 8.43
N GLU A 29 -14.60 7.08 8.19
CA GLU A 29 -15.57 7.05 9.28
C GLU A 29 -15.43 5.83 10.17
N ARG A 30 -15.32 4.66 9.56
CA ARG A 30 -15.28 3.40 10.30
C ARG A 30 -13.95 3.13 11.01
N CYS A 31 -12.87 3.51 10.37
CA CYS A 31 -11.52 3.11 10.82
C CYS A 31 -10.76 4.23 11.48
N LEU A 32 -11.08 5.47 11.15
CA LEU A 32 -10.30 6.63 11.56
C LEU A 32 -11.14 7.70 12.26
N GLY A 33 -12.38 7.37 12.63
CA GLY A 33 -13.26 8.30 13.32
C GLY A 33 -13.63 9.52 12.49
N GLY A 34 -13.62 9.41 11.18
CA GLY A 34 -13.96 10.52 10.29
C GLY A 34 -12.84 11.53 10.09
N GLU A 35 -11.65 11.27 10.62
CA GLU A 35 -10.53 12.20 10.48
C GLU A 35 -10.13 12.38 9.01
N PRO A 36 -9.91 13.63 8.57
CA PRO A 36 -9.43 13.87 7.21
C PRO A 36 -7.97 13.45 7.11
N VAL A 37 -7.69 12.48 6.25
CA VAL A 37 -6.34 12.00 6.01
C VAL A 37 -6.10 11.90 4.51
N ASP A 38 -4.83 12.04 4.12
CA ASP A 38 -4.43 11.96 2.73
C ASP A 38 -3.98 10.56 2.36
N ILE A 39 -3.46 9.83 3.35
CA ILE A 39 -2.90 8.50 3.17
C ILE A 39 -3.50 7.58 4.23
N LEU A 40 -4.10 6.48 3.79
CA LEU A 40 -4.67 5.46 4.66
C LEU A 40 -3.81 4.21 4.57
N ILE A 41 -3.27 3.79 5.71
CA ILE A 41 -2.42 2.60 5.78
C ILE A 41 -3.10 1.55 6.65
N GLY A 42 -3.25 0.36 6.11
CA GLY A 42 -3.80 -0.77 6.85
C GLY A 42 -3.05 -2.04 6.51
N GLY A 43 -3.20 -3.05 7.35
CA GLY A 43 -2.59 -4.35 7.15
C GLY A 43 -3.61 -5.47 7.28
N HIS A 44 -3.31 -6.47 8.10
CA HIS A 44 -4.17 -7.60 8.45
C HIS A 44 -4.41 -8.61 7.32
N THR A 45 -4.80 -8.16 6.13
CA THR A 45 -5.14 -9.07 5.04
C THR A 45 -3.93 -9.76 4.42
N HIS A 46 -2.73 -9.23 4.66
CA HIS A 46 -1.47 -9.68 4.07
C HIS A 46 -1.46 -9.55 2.53
N LEU A 47 -2.42 -8.83 1.96
CA LEU A 47 -2.51 -8.58 0.53
C LEU A 47 -2.05 -7.15 0.26
N GLU A 48 -0.97 -7.02 -0.48
CA GLU A 48 -0.43 -5.71 -0.84
C GLU A 48 -1.43 -4.92 -1.68
N ARG A 49 -1.50 -3.62 -1.41
CA ARG A 49 -2.40 -2.70 -2.10
C ARG A 49 -1.76 -1.33 -2.15
N LEU A 50 -1.86 -0.70 -3.29
CA LEU A 50 -1.38 0.66 -3.48
C LEU A 50 -2.30 1.33 -4.48
N GLU A 51 -3.15 2.24 -3.99
CA GLU A 51 -4.18 2.87 -4.80
C GLU A 51 -4.24 4.37 -4.55
N HIS A 52 -4.59 5.10 -5.60
CA HIS A 52 -5.04 6.48 -5.48
C HIS A 52 -6.51 6.49 -5.86
N ARG A 53 -7.36 6.87 -4.91
CA ARG A 53 -8.78 6.79 -5.10
C ARG A 53 -9.49 7.83 -4.25
N GLU A 54 -10.43 8.55 -4.87
CA GLU A 54 -11.26 9.54 -4.17
C GLU A 54 -10.43 10.52 -3.34
N GLY A 55 -9.33 10.99 -3.92
CA GLY A 55 -8.47 11.99 -3.30
C GLY A 55 -7.56 11.46 -2.20
N ALA A 56 -7.44 10.15 -2.06
CA ALA A 56 -6.59 9.55 -1.02
C ALA A 56 -5.72 8.45 -1.60
N VAL A 57 -4.61 8.19 -0.92
CA VAL A 57 -3.73 7.06 -1.21
C VAL A 57 -4.01 5.98 -0.19
N LEU A 58 -4.29 4.77 -0.67
CA LEU A 58 -4.50 3.60 0.18
C LEU A 58 -3.33 2.66 0.05
N ILE A 59 -2.78 2.26 1.19
CA ILE A 59 -1.61 1.40 1.23
C ILE A 59 -1.85 0.23 2.15
N ASN A 60 -1.63 -0.98 1.65
CA ASN A 60 -1.43 -2.16 2.46
C ASN A 60 -0.07 -2.73 2.04
N PRO A 61 0.93 -2.72 2.93
CA PRO A 61 2.27 -3.17 2.54
C PRO A 61 2.38 -4.67 2.32
N GLY A 62 1.33 -5.42 2.60
CA GLY A 62 1.38 -6.88 2.56
C GLY A 62 2.00 -7.44 3.82
N SER A 63 2.69 -8.54 3.69
CA SER A 63 3.39 -9.17 4.81
C SER A 63 4.82 -9.52 4.41
N PRO A 64 5.80 -9.23 5.25
CA PRO A 64 7.18 -9.58 4.92
C PRO A 64 7.46 -11.09 5.00
N VAL A 65 6.67 -11.82 5.76
CA VAL A 65 6.95 -13.24 6.04
C VAL A 65 5.79 -14.19 5.78
N LEU A 66 4.58 -13.66 5.56
CA LEU A 66 3.40 -14.49 5.34
C LEU A 66 2.49 -13.85 4.28
N PRO A 67 3.00 -13.67 3.06
CA PRO A 67 2.23 -12.97 2.02
C PRO A 67 0.99 -13.74 1.62
N HIS A 68 -0.12 -12.99 1.45
CA HIS A 68 -1.41 -13.53 1.01
C HIS A 68 -1.96 -14.64 1.92
N HIS A 69 -1.59 -14.63 3.22
CA HIS A 69 -1.98 -15.70 4.16
C HIS A 69 -1.56 -17.10 3.68
N LYS A 70 -0.47 -17.15 2.94
CA LYS A 70 0.06 -18.39 2.40
C LYS A 70 1.10 -19.00 3.35
N ASP A 71 1.99 -19.82 2.83
CA ASP A 71 3.09 -20.36 3.61
C ASP A 71 4.05 -19.26 4.03
N THR A 72 4.78 -19.49 5.11
CA THR A 72 5.84 -18.60 5.54
C THR A 72 6.91 -18.52 4.46
N ARG A 73 7.16 -17.32 3.96
CA ARG A 73 8.17 -17.04 2.92
C ARG A 73 8.42 -15.54 2.87
N LEU A 74 9.40 -15.13 2.08
CA LEU A 74 9.64 -13.71 1.87
C LEU A 74 8.46 -13.09 1.12
N GLY A 75 8.08 -11.91 1.51
CA GLY A 75 6.95 -11.19 0.96
C GLY A 75 7.32 -9.77 0.55
N SER A 76 6.64 -8.78 1.13
CA SER A 76 6.77 -7.39 0.70
C SER A 76 6.83 -6.43 1.87
N VAL A 77 7.31 -5.23 1.58
CA VAL A 77 7.26 -4.08 2.50
C VAL A 77 6.81 -2.86 1.71
N GLY A 78 6.30 -1.86 2.42
CA GLY A 78 5.95 -0.57 1.84
C GLY A 78 7.03 0.46 2.14
N LEU A 79 7.36 1.28 1.16
CA LEU A 79 8.26 2.41 1.31
C LEU A 79 7.50 3.66 0.92
N LEU A 80 7.59 4.68 1.76
CA LEU A 80 6.86 5.91 1.54
C LEU A 80 7.83 7.09 1.72
N GLU A 81 8.04 7.84 0.65
CA GLU A 81 8.85 9.06 0.68
C GLU A 81 7.94 10.26 0.51
N LEU A 82 8.02 11.18 1.44
CA LEU A 82 7.17 12.36 1.49
C LEU A 82 8.00 13.63 1.51
N ALA A 83 7.55 14.61 0.74
CA ALA A 83 8.05 15.97 0.77
C ALA A 83 6.83 16.89 0.60
N PRO A 84 6.95 18.19 0.89
CA PRO A 84 5.84 19.10 0.66
C PRO A 84 5.35 19.01 -0.79
N GLY A 85 4.05 18.66 -0.95
CA GLY A 85 3.43 18.51 -2.26
C GLY A 85 3.87 17.30 -3.07
N ARG A 86 4.73 16.44 -2.54
CA ARG A 86 5.24 15.27 -3.29
C ARG A 86 5.14 14.00 -2.47
N LEU A 87 4.78 12.91 -3.15
CA LEU A 87 4.68 11.60 -2.54
C LEU A 87 5.18 10.55 -3.51
N GLN A 88 5.99 9.64 -3.01
CA GLN A 88 6.34 8.44 -3.75
C GLN A 88 6.13 7.26 -2.82
N ALA A 89 5.33 6.31 -3.26
CA ALA A 89 5.02 5.10 -2.51
C ALA A 89 5.37 3.89 -3.34
N GLU A 90 5.86 2.85 -2.67
CA GLU A 90 6.30 1.65 -3.35
C GLU A 90 5.98 0.42 -2.49
N ILE A 91 5.49 -0.62 -3.14
CA ILE A 91 5.45 -1.96 -2.56
C ILE A 91 6.63 -2.70 -3.15
N ARG A 92 7.58 -3.06 -2.31
CA ARG A 92 8.83 -3.69 -2.73
C ARG A 92 8.88 -5.13 -2.25
N LEU A 93 9.22 -6.03 -3.16
CA LEU A 93 9.42 -7.42 -2.81
C LEU A 93 10.74 -7.60 -2.09
N LEU A 94 10.74 -8.49 -1.10
CA LEU A 94 11.96 -8.84 -0.34
C LEU A 94 12.80 -9.90 -1.03
N GLY A 95 12.39 -10.35 -2.23
CA GLY A 95 13.05 -11.42 -2.95
C GLY A 95 12.24 -12.70 -2.88
N HIS A 96 12.87 -13.81 -3.20
CA HIS A 96 12.23 -15.12 -3.17
C HIS A 96 12.81 -15.94 -2.04
N SER A 97 11.99 -16.76 -1.40
CA SER A 97 12.51 -17.79 -0.51
C SER A 97 12.99 -18.97 -1.35
N ALA A 98 13.80 -19.85 -0.75
CA ALA A 98 14.35 -21.01 -1.45
C ALA A 98 13.27 -21.77 -2.21
N ASP A 99 13.49 -22.04 -3.47
CA ASP A 99 12.62 -22.83 -4.34
C ASP A 99 11.22 -22.31 -4.59
N ARG A 100 10.91 -21.10 -4.10
CA ARG A 100 9.55 -20.56 -4.28
C ARG A 100 9.59 -19.11 -4.75
N PRO A 101 8.80 -18.78 -5.77
CA PRO A 101 8.66 -17.39 -6.18
C PRO A 101 7.89 -16.62 -5.11
N ASN A 102 8.20 -15.35 -4.98
CA ASN A 102 7.47 -14.44 -4.12
C ASN A 102 6.10 -14.16 -4.75
N PRO A 103 4.99 -14.43 -4.05
CA PRO A 103 3.66 -14.25 -4.63
C PRO A 103 3.17 -12.80 -4.60
N ALA A 104 3.89 -11.91 -3.92
CA ALA A 104 3.47 -10.51 -3.82
C ALA A 104 3.70 -9.76 -5.13
N THR A 105 2.99 -8.65 -5.29
CA THR A 105 3.06 -7.82 -6.50
C THR A 105 3.77 -6.51 -6.18
N PRO A 106 4.89 -6.21 -6.85
CA PRO A 106 5.51 -4.90 -6.69
C PRO A 106 4.67 -3.81 -7.34
N MET A 107 4.61 -2.65 -6.69
CA MET A 107 3.79 -1.53 -7.15
C MET A 107 4.52 -0.23 -6.86
N MET A 108 4.21 0.81 -7.64
CA MET A 108 4.74 2.14 -7.40
C MET A 108 3.67 3.19 -7.70
N LEU A 109 3.64 4.25 -6.89
CA LEU A 109 2.73 5.37 -7.06
C LEU A 109 3.48 6.66 -6.77
N GLU A 110 3.29 7.64 -7.64
CA GLU A 110 3.93 8.95 -7.48
C GLU A 110 2.91 10.05 -7.66
N MET A 111 2.93 11.03 -6.77
CA MET A 111 2.08 12.21 -6.82
C MET A 111 2.89 13.47 -6.64
N ALA A 112 2.46 14.54 -7.29
CA ALA A 112 3.00 15.87 -7.09
C ALA A 112 1.88 16.90 -7.27
N ASP A 113 1.85 17.89 -6.40
CA ASP A 113 0.92 19.02 -6.46
C ASP A 113 -0.54 18.60 -6.61
N GLY A 114 -0.96 17.60 -5.86
CA GLY A 114 -2.32 17.09 -5.86
C GLY A 114 -2.68 16.23 -7.05
N ARG A 115 -1.70 15.87 -7.88
CA ARG A 115 -1.93 15.08 -9.08
C ARG A 115 -1.23 13.73 -9.01
N LEU A 116 -1.92 12.71 -9.47
CA LEU A 116 -1.31 11.41 -9.69
C LEU A 116 -0.47 11.46 -10.96
N LEU A 117 0.85 11.32 -10.83
CA LEU A 117 1.78 11.36 -11.95
C LEU A 117 2.03 9.98 -12.53
N HIS A 118 2.08 8.96 -11.67
CA HIS A 118 2.52 7.65 -12.08
C HIS A 118 1.93 6.58 -11.17
N LEU A 119 1.47 5.50 -11.78
CA LEU A 119 0.98 4.34 -11.04
C LEU A 119 1.37 3.09 -11.80
N VAL A 120 2.25 2.29 -11.20
CA VAL A 120 2.75 1.07 -11.82
C VAL A 120 2.39 -0.13 -10.96
N ARG A 121 1.84 -1.14 -11.59
CA ARG A 121 1.67 -2.45 -10.99
C ARG A 121 2.77 -3.36 -11.53
N GLY A 122 3.48 -3.98 -10.63
CA GLY A 122 4.45 -4.96 -11.02
C GLY A 122 3.80 -6.26 -11.42
N HIS A 123 4.62 -7.26 -11.62
CA HIS A 123 4.19 -8.58 -12.05
C HIS A 123 4.33 -9.56 -10.92
N THR A 124 3.46 -10.55 -10.90
CA THR A 124 3.51 -11.60 -9.91
C THR A 124 4.42 -12.72 -10.41
N GLY A 125 5.44 -13.04 -9.65
CA GLY A 125 6.33 -14.12 -9.97
C GLY A 125 7.18 -13.88 -11.20
N ALA A 126 8.21 -14.71 -11.39
CA ALA A 126 9.18 -14.53 -12.46
C ALA A 126 8.57 -14.74 -13.85
N GLY A 127 7.67 -15.68 -13.98
CA GLY A 127 7.04 -15.96 -15.27
C GLY A 127 6.02 -14.91 -15.69
N GLN A 128 5.66 -14.01 -14.81
CA GLN A 128 4.67 -12.99 -15.07
C GLN A 128 5.28 -11.67 -15.53
N ALA A 129 6.57 -11.56 -15.48
CA ALA A 129 7.22 -10.29 -15.77
C ALA A 129 6.81 -9.73 -17.13
N ALA A 130 6.67 -10.58 -18.12
CA ALA A 130 6.29 -10.15 -19.46
C ALA A 130 4.82 -9.80 -19.56
N ALA A 131 4.01 -10.24 -18.65
CA ALA A 131 2.57 -10.04 -18.72
C ALA A 131 2.17 -8.64 -18.25
N GLY A 132 3.05 -7.97 -17.58
CA GLY A 132 2.74 -6.68 -17.02
C GLY A 132 2.78 -5.60 -18.01
#